data_81682c6c64bf0572676b527dcfbcdd19
#
_entry.id   81682c6c64bf0572676b527dcfbcdd19
#
_cell.length_a   1.000
_cell.length_b   1.000
_cell.length_c   1.000
_cell.angle_alpha   90.00
_cell.angle_beta   90.00
_cell.angle_gamma   90.00
#
_symmetry.space_group_name_H-M   'P 1'
#
loop_
_entity.id
_entity.type
_entity.pdbx_description
1 polymer ?
#
loop_
_entity_poly.entity_id
_entity_poly.type
_entity_poly.pdbx_seq_one_letter_code
_entity_poly.pdbx_strand_id
1 'polypeptide(L)'
;MKRLFIMAAAVVAIVSCKEAAPAGPEYYFDKEASRLYNDPTAEMDNLSYAAGMNLGLVMSLQNADFDVDIETIIAGLDKELKSAVTDQKRFDKVNEYMAEYSTNVVSPYMRTKQMHARIVTDRPDTLSLPELYNETYTREAFTDALVVIFADGIRKQRLPINLHWTYQAMRDAQAVESKENIDAVMALSEATFKEVLSEYVQQTLPAYNLELSQQWLERVSAKSGVEEMTSANGEPTGVYYRINRQGGEVKPENDTDSIGVKYAVYSRTGKLLESNEMFIESLKTKREQVENNKMMPDSMRQIYLNQIDTEIAASGIRRLPLRSFMQKDVQNALRLLGDGGSMTVWLDANRALGFMAARILPLNEAVVINVELVELKTIKPTPRPVGNVVLPAKGAIKTKVAPNVGKVAPDAVKKLK
;
A
#
# COMPACT_ATOMS: atom_id res chain seq x y z
N MET A 1 26.84 33.99 72.57
CA MET A 1 26.86 34.56 71.21
C MET A 1 27.54 33.54 70.25
N LYS A 2 26.77 32.79 69.56
CA LYS A 2 27.24 31.72 68.63
C LYS A 2 27.38 32.32 67.24
N ARG A 3 28.60 32.36 66.73
CA ARG A 3 28.86 32.79 65.34
C ARG A 3 28.66 31.56 64.41
N LEU A 4 27.68 31.64 63.48
CA LEU A 4 27.41 30.71 62.46
C LEU A 4 28.35 30.97 61.27
N PHE A 5 29.20 30.01 60.93
CA PHE A 5 30.00 30.04 59.72
C PHE A 5 29.12 29.46 58.58
N ILE A 6 28.80 30.27 57.59
CA ILE A 6 28.18 29.82 56.32
C ILE A 6 29.34 29.54 55.38
N MET A 7 29.59 28.23 55.07
CA MET A 7 30.43 27.82 53.98
C MET A 7 29.58 27.89 52.69
N ALA A 8 29.91 28.78 51.81
CA ALA A 8 29.40 28.80 50.44
C ALA A 8 30.20 27.78 49.63
N ALA A 9 29.59 26.61 49.38
CA ALA A 9 30.10 25.65 48.40
C ALA A 9 29.70 26.13 47.02
N ALA A 10 30.66 26.61 46.23
CA ALA A 10 30.49 26.88 44.81
C ALA A 10 30.40 25.53 44.07
N VAL A 11 29.19 25.16 43.73
CA VAL A 11 28.96 24.04 42.80
C VAL A 11 29.25 24.58 41.40
N VAL A 12 30.42 24.24 40.85
CA VAL A 12 30.69 24.40 39.43
C VAL A 12 29.86 23.38 38.69
N ALA A 13 28.70 23.77 38.17
CA ALA A 13 27.93 23.00 37.23
C ALA A 13 28.73 22.91 35.93
N ILE A 14 29.42 21.79 35.72
CA ILE A 14 29.92 21.44 34.42
C ILE A 14 28.66 21.09 33.58
N VAL A 15 28.17 22.07 32.83
CA VAL A 15 27.21 21.84 31.76
C VAL A 15 27.97 21.06 30.69
N SER A 16 27.96 19.73 30.80
CA SER A 16 28.29 18.90 29.66
C SER A 16 27.16 19.13 28.66
N CYS A 17 27.43 19.88 27.62
CA CYS A 17 26.63 19.86 26.41
C CYS A 17 26.67 18.41 25.90
N LYS A 18 25.70 17.59 26.35
CA LYS A 18 25.33 16.42 25.57
C LYS A 18 24.86 16.99 24.24
N GLU A 19 25.65 16.83 23.19
CA GLU A 19 25.12 16.94 21.85
C GLU A 19 23.82 16.14 21.84
N ALA A 20 22.70 16.83 21.62
CA ALA A 20 21.42 16.19 21.48
C ALA A 20 21.60 15.16 20.35
N ALA A 21 21.34 13.89 20.64
CA ALA A 21 21.33 12.87 19.60
C ALA A 21 20.50 13.43 18.43
N PRO A 22 21.01 13.35 17.19
CA PRO A 22 20.30 13.93 16.05
C PRO A 22 18.87 13.42 16.07
N ALA A 23 17.93 14.36 16.08
CA ALA A 23 16.49 14.03 16.04
C ALA A 23 16.29 13.09 14.88
N GLY A 24 15.62 11.96 15.11
CA GLY A 24 15.31 11.00 14.06
C GLY A 24 14.56 11.66 12.89
N PRO A 25 14.41 10.98 11.76
CA PRO A 25 13.77 11.56 10.60
C PRO A 25 12.34 12.00 10.93
N GLU A 26 12.01 13.25 10.64
CA GLU A 26 10.66 13.79 10.78
C GLU A 26 9.92 13.56 9.47
N TYR A 27 8.78 12.86 9.53
CA TYR A 27 8.01 12.49 8.33
C TYR A 27 6.88 13.47 8.02
N TYR A 28 6.45 14.28 8.99
CA TYR A 28 5.32 15.21 8.88
C TYR A 28 4.04 14.59 8.35
N PHE A 29 3.73 13.37 8.80
CA PHE A 29 2.53 12.66 8.36
C PHE A 29 1.27 13.53 8.49
N ASP A 30 0.41 13.42 7.49
CA ASP A 30 -0.88 14.07 7.51
C ASP A 30 -1.83 13.32 8.43
N LYS A 31 -2.13 13.94 9.56
CA LYS A 31 -3.08 13.43 10.55
C LYS A 31 -4.49 13.88 10.15
N GLU A 32 -4.95 13.49 8.98
CA GLU A 32 -6.33 13.75 8.62
C GLU A 32 -7.26 13.10 9.63
N ALA A 33 -8.11 13.90 10.23
CA ALA A 33 -9.29 13.40 10.91
C ALA A 33 -10.19 12.71 9.89
N SER A 34 -10.71 11.56 10.23
CA SER A 34 -11.80 10.94 9.46
C SER A 34 -12.89 12.00 9.24
N ARG A 35 -13.30 12.20 7.98
CA ARG A 35 -14.40 13.11 7.63
C ARG A 35 -15.77 12.43 7.77
N LEU A 36 -15.85 11.47 8.65
CA LEU A 36 -17.10 10.81 8.98
C LEU A 36 -17.93 11.72 9.88
N TYR A 37 -19.20 11.83 9.56
CA TYR A 37 -20.16 12.59 10.35
C TYR A 37 -21.48 11.80 10.45
N ASN A 38 -22.34 12.18 11.37
CA ASN A 38 -23.64 11.54 11.53
C ASN A 38 -24.69 12.65 11.60
N ASP A 39 -25.36 12.91 10.49
CA ASP A 39 -26.43 13.89 10.39
C ASP A 39 -27.70 13.25 9.80
N PRO A 40 -28.67 12.89 10.66
CA PRO A 40 -29.93 12.31 10.23
C PRO A 40 -30.86 13.31 9.52
N THR A 41 -30.53 14.61 9.56
CA THR A 41 -31.35 15.67 8.94
C THR A 41 -30.86 16.03 7.52
N ALA A 42 -29.64 15.60 7.15
CA ALA A 42 -29.12 15.80 5.81
C ALA A 42 -29.87 14.95 4.78
N GLU A 43 -30.02 15.49 3.58
CA GLU A 43 -30.50 14.70 2.45
C GLU A 43 -29.61 13.48 2.20
N MET A 44 -30.18 12.40 1.68
CA MET A 44 -29.43 11.19 1.37
C MET A 44 -28.40 11.48 0.28
N ASP A 45 -27.12 11.28 0.61
CA ASP A 45 -26.09 11.27 -0.41
C ASP A 45 -25.83 9.84 -0.89
N ASN A 46 -25.73 9.69 -2.21
CA ASN A 46 -25.61 8.39 -2.86
C ASN A 46 -24.33 7.65 -2.46
N LEU A 47 -23.24 8.35 -2.17
CA LEU A 47 -21.98 7.72 -1.79
C LEU A 47 -22.06 7.09 -0.40
N SER A 48 -22.61 7.82 0.58
CA SER A 48 -22.81 7.32 1.95
C SER A 48 -23.76 6.12 1.96
N TYR A 49 -24.85 6.20 1.21
CA TYR A 49 -25.77 5.08 1.07
C TYR A 49 -25.13 3.88 0.35
N ALA A 50 -24.40 4.11 -0.75
CA ALA A 50 -23.70 3.04 -1.48
C ALA A 50 -22.63 2.37 -0.63
N ALA A 51 -21.93 3.10 0.24
CA ALA A 51 -20.98 2.53 1.19
C ALA A 51 -21.67 1.53 2.14
N GLY A 52 -22.81 1.91 2.71
CA GLY A 52 -23.63 1.04 3.55
C GLY A 52 -24.26 -0.14 2.79
N MET A 53 -24.76 0.13 1.59
CA MET A 53 -25.32 -0.89 0.70
C MET A 53 -24.28 -1.98 0.38
N ASN A 54 -23.03 -1.61 0.09
CA ASN A 54 -21.96 -2.57 -0.14
C ASN A 54 -21.73 -3.49 1.07
N LEU A 55 -21.67 -2.92 2.27
CA LEU A 55 -21.47 -3.68 3.51
C LEU A 55 -22.70 -4.56 3.84
N GLY A 56 -23.89 -3.99 3.73
CA GLY A 56 -25.14 -4.69 4.02
C GLY A 56 -25.39 -5.87 3.07
N LEU A 57 -25.15 -5.70 1.77
CA LEU A 57 -25.30 -6.78 0.79
C LEU A 57 -24.28 -7.90 0.97
N VAL A 58 -23.07 -7.59 1.43
CA VAL A 58 -22.10 -8.61 1.84
C VAL A 58 -22.64 -9.45 2.99
N MET A 59 -23.32 -8.83 3.96
CA MET A 59 -23.93 -9.54 5.09
C MET A 59 -25.13 -10.36 4.66
N SER A 60 -26.09 -9.79 3.94
CA SER A 60 -27.34 -10.46 3.59
C SER A 60 -27.19 -11.55 2.51
N LEU A 61 -26.34 -11.34 1.50
CA LEU A 61 -26.21 -12.26 0.38
C LEU A 61 -25.04 -13.23 0.49
N GLN A 62 -23.91 -12.79 1.05
CA GLN A 62 -22.70 -13.63 1.09
C GLN A 62 -22.52 -14.29 2.45
N ASN A 63 -22.95 -13.64 3.52
CA ASN A 63 -22.76 -14.08 4.89
C ASN A 63 -24.08 -14.40 5.63
N ALA A 64 -25.16 -14.65 4.91
CA ALA A 64 -26.47 -14.97 5.51
C ALA A 64 -26.42 -16.17 6.48
N ASP A 65 -25.58 -17.17 6.19
CA ASP A 65 -25.42 -18.36 7.04
C ASP A 65 -24.81 -18.04 8.40
N PHE A 66 -24.09 -16.91 8.55
CA PHE A 66 -23.37 -16.57 9.77
C PHE A 66 -24.27 -15.99 10.85
N ASP A 67 -25.52 -15.67 10.54
CA ASP A 67 -26.54 -15.20 11.49
C ASP A 67 -26.00 -14.10 12.43
N VAL A 68 -25.41 -13.05 11.85
CA VAL A 68 -24.85 -11.90 12.56
C VAL A 68 -25.91 -10.79 12.60
N ASP A 69 -26.18 -10.28 13.80
CA ASP A 69 -27.12 -9.17 13.99
C ASP A 69 -26.53 -7.85 13.50
N ILE A 70 -27.23 -7.19 12.56
CA ILE A 70 -26.77 -5.95 11.95
C ILE A 70 -26.70 -4.79 12.95
N GLU A 71 -27.61 -4.74 13.93
CA GLU A 71 -27.59 -3.67 14.92
C GLU A 71 -26.37 -3.80 15.84
N THR A 72 -25.94 -5.03 16.11
CA THR A 72 -24.67 -5.28 16.83
C THR A 72 -23.48 -4.79 16.02
N ILE A 73 -23.46 -5.02 14.69
CA ILE A 73 -22.42 -4.48 13.80
C ILE A 73 -22.44 -2.96 13.81
N ILE A 74 -23.61 -2.33 13.63
CA ILE A 74 -23.76 -0.86 13.60
C ILE A 74 -23.30 -0.24 14.93
N ALA A 75 -23.70 -0.81 16.06
CA ALA A 75 -23.28 -0.34 17.38
C ALA A 75 -21.75 -0.47 17.57
N GLY A 76 -21.16 -1.55 17.06
CA GLY A 76 -19.71 -1.75 17.02
C GLY A 76 -19.01 -0.73 16.14
N LEU A 77 -19.53 -0.46 14.95
CA LEU A 77 -19.02 0.55 14.02
C LEU A 77 -19.07 1.96 14.62
N ASP A 78 -20.18 2.33 15.25
CA ASP A 78 -20.33 3.63 15.92
C ASP A 78 -19.29 3.84 17.04
N LYS A 79 -18.94 2.77 17.75
CA LYS A 79 -17.88 2.79 18.76
C LYS A 79 -16.48 2.86 18.10
N GLU A 80 -16.23 2.00 17.10
CA GLU A 80 -14.91 1.88 16.46
C GLU A 80 -14.55 3.14 15.68
N LEU A 81 -15.50 3.75 14.97
CA LEU A 81 -15.31 4.92 14.13
C LEU A 81 -15.14 6.24 14.91
N LYS A 82 -15.28 6.24 16.24
CA LYS A 82 -14.88 7.38 17.08
C LYS A 82 -13.38 7.67 16.98
N SER A 83 -12.57 6.65 16.70
CA SER A 83 -11.17 6.85 16.36
C SER A 83 -11.03 7.25 14.89
N ALA A 84 -10.27 8.30 14.63
CA ALA A 84 -9.99 8.77 13.25
C ALA A 84 -9.07 7.82 12.46
N VAL A 85 -8.33 6.94 13.14
CA VAL A 85 -7.35 6.03 12.56
C VAL A 85 -7.61 4.60 13.01
N THR A 86 -7.27 3.66 12.13
CA THR A 86 -7.31 2.23 12.45
C THR A 86 -6.17 1.88 13.40
N ASP A 87 -6.47 1.18 14.50
CA ASP A 87 -5.43 0.52 15.29
C ASP A 87 -4.82 -0.63 14.48
N GLN A 88 -3.64 -0.40 13.92
CA GLN A 88 -2.98 -1.35 13.03
C GLN A 88 -2.71 -2.68 13.72
N LYS A 89 -2.32 -2.69 15.00
CA LYS A 89 -2.04 -3.93 15.72
C LYS A 89 -3.30 -4.78 15.93
N ARG A 90 -4.43 -4.11 16.20
CA ARG A 90 -5.72 -4.79 16.32
C ARG A 90 -6.19 -5.30 14.96
N PHE A 91 -6.03 -4.50 13.91
CA PHE A 91 -6.38 -4.88 12.55
C PHE A 91 -5.58 -6.09 12.05
N ASP A 92 -4.27 -6.14 12.32
CA ASP A 92 -3.42 -7.27 11.95
C ASP A 92 -3.84 -8.56 12.65
N LYS A 93 -4.17 -8.51 13.96
CA LYS A 93 -4.71 -9.65 14.72
C LYS A 93 -6.06 -10.12 14.17
N VAL A 94 -6.92 -9.19 13.78
CA VAL A 94 -8.22 -9.50 13.18
C VAL A 94 -8.03 -10.21 11.83
N ASN A 95 -7.09 -9.75 11.00
CA ASN A 95 -6.79 -10.41 9.73
C ASN A 95 -6.23 -11.83 9.93
N GLU A 96 -5.37 -12.03 10.91
CA GLU A 96 -4.87 -13.36 11.28
C GLU A 96 -6.02 -14.27 11.72
N TYR A 97 -6.85 -13.81 12.64
CA TYR A 97 -8.05 -14.52 13.10
C TYR A 97 -8.96 -14.89 11.93
N MET A 98 -9.27 -13.95 11.03
CA MET A 98 -10.15 -14.19 9.87
C MET A 98 -9.54 -15.17 8.86
N ALA A 99 -8.22 -15.18 8.68
CA ALA A 99 -7.52 -16.14 7.83
C ALA A 99 -7.61 -17.56 8.42
N GLU A 100 -7.39 -17.71 9.72
CA GLU A 100 -7.52 -18.99 10.43
C GLU A 100 -8.98 -19.48 10.43
N TYR A 101 -9.93 -18.60 10.75
CA TYR A 101 -11.37 -18.90 10.73
C TYR A 101 -11.83 -19.34 9.33
N SER A 102 -11.40 -18.62 8.30
CA SER A 102 -11.69 -18.97 6.91
C SER A 102 -11.17 -20.38 6.54
N THR A 103 -9.98 -20.72 6.99
CA THR A 103 -9.34 -22.01 6.69
C THR A 103 -9.96 -23.15 7.48
N ASN A 104 -10.17 -22.95 8.79
CA ASN A 104 -10.52 -24.01 9.72
C ASN A 104 -12.04 -24.24 9.83
N VAL A 105 -12.86 -23.21 9.57
CA VAL A 105 -14.32 -23.25 9.74
C VAL A 105 -15.05 -23.02 8.43
N VAL A 106 -14.84 -21.87 7.76
CA VAL A 106 -15.63 -21.48 6.59
C VAL A 106 -15.39 -22.42 5.41
N SER A 107 -14.13 -22.75 5.11
CA SER A 107 -13.80 -23.61 3.98
C SER A 107 -14.38 -25.04 4.09
N PRO A 108 -14.28 -25.71 5.24
CA PRO A 108 -14.99 -26.99 5.46
C PRO A 108 -16.51 -26.86 5.34
N TYR A 109 -17.10 -25.82 5.96
CA TYR A 109 -18.55 -25.55 5.88
C TYR A 109 -19.00 -25.38 4.42
N MET A 110 -18.37 -24.50 3.66
CA MET A 110 -18.72 -24.22 2.27
C MET A 110 -18.53 -25.44 1.36
N ARG A 111 -17.50 -26.24 1.60
CA ARG A 111 -17.28 -27.51 0.88
C ARG A 111 -18.41 -28.49 1.12
N THR A 112 -18.82 -28.66 2.38
CA THR A 112 -19.95 -29.55 2.73
C THR A 112 -21.25 -29.02 2.17
N LYS A 113 -21.52 -27.71 2.25
CA LYS A 113 -22.70 -27.06 1.66
C LYS A 113 -22.78 -27.28 0.14
N GLN A 114 -21.65 -27.14 -0.58
CA GLN A 114 -21.57 -27.42 -2.02
C GLN A 114 -21.78 -28.92 -2.35
N MET A 115 -21.28 -29.80 -1.50
CA MET A 115 -21.55 -31.24 -1.67
C MET A 115 -23.04 -31.55 -1.50
N HIS A 116 -23.70 -30.98 -0.48
CA HIS A 116 -25.16 -31.08 -0.28
C HIS A 116 -25.91 -30.63 -1.52
N ALA A 117 -25.59 -29.47 -2.07
CA ALA A 117 -26.25 -28.94 -3.26
C ALA A 117 -26.11 -29.84 -4.50
N ARG A 118 -25.09 -30.71 -4.57
CA ARG A 118 -24.86 -31.66 -5.68
C ARG A 118 -25.51 -33.01 -5.47
N ILE A 119 -25.74 -33.41 -4.22
CA ILE A 119 -26.28 -34.73 -3.85
C ILE A 119 -27.81 -34.69 -3.80
N VAL A 120 -28.44 -33.55 -4.08
CA VAL A 120 -29.89 -33.34 -4.01
C VAL A 120 -30.59 -34.27 -4.94
N THR A 121 -30.92 -35.50 -4.52
CA THR A 121 -32.12 -36.13 -5.02
C THR A 121 -32.80 -37.08 -4.03
N ASP A 122 -32.06 -37.83 -3.21
CA ASP A 122 -32.78 -38.91 -2.51
C ASP A 122 -32.44 -39.14 -1.01
N ARG A 123 -31.48 -38.40 -0.41
CA ARG A 123 -31.14 -38.57 1.01
C ARG A 123 -30.65 -37.26 1.65
N PRO A 124 -31.55 -36.37 2.06
CA PRO A 124 -31.19 -35.07 2.67
C PRO A 124 -30.50 -35.18 4.06
N ASP A 125 -30.62 -36.31 4.74
CA ASP A 125 -30.28 -36.39 6.18
C ASP A 125 -28.92 -37.02 6.49
N THR A 126 -28.05 -37.26 5.53
CA THR A 126 -26.82 -38.01 5.79
C THR A 126 -25.57 -37.19 5.99
N LEU A 127 -25.59 -35.89 5.71
CA LEU A 127 -24.46 -34.97 5.92
C LEU A 127 -24.93 -33.77 6.72
N SER A 128 -24.61 -33.70 8.01
CA SER A 128 -24.78 -32.46 8.78
C SER A 128 -23.75 -31.39 8.33
N LEU A 129 -24.19 -30.14 8.20
CA LEU A 129 -23.27 -29.04 8.00
C LEU A 129 -22.40 -28.86 9.24
N PRO A 130 -21.09 -28.63 9.10
CA PRO A 130 -20.25 -28.24 10.23
C PRO A 130 -20.79 -26.96 10.88
N GLU A 131 -20.58 -26.83 12.18
CA GLU A 131 -20.94 -25.60 12.89
C GLU A 131 -20.02 -24.46 12.48
N LEU A 132 -20.59 -23.27 12.29
CA LEU A 132 -19.86 -22.05 11.97
C LEU A 132 -19.19 -21.43 13.19
N TYR A 133 -19.65 -21.79 14.39
CA TYR A 133 -19.12 -21.27 15.65
C TYR A 133 -18.80 -22.41 16.63
N ASN A 134 -17.75 -22.24 17.42
CA ASN A 134 -17.31 -23.18 18.44
C ASN A 134 -16.59 -22.42 19.58
N GLU A 135 -15.98 -23.12 20.52
CA GLU A 135 -15.27 -22.50 21.65
C GLU A 135 -14.08 -21.61 21.23
N THR A 136 -13.42 -21.94 20.13
CA THR A 136 -12.27 -21.16 19.58
C THR A 136 -12.73 -20.01 18.70
N TYR A 137 -13.76 -20.25 17.90
CA TYR A 137 -14.29 -19.29 16.92
C TYR A 137 -15.72 -18.93 17.28
N THR A 138 -15.86 -17.96 18.20
CA THR A 138 -17.18 -17.56 18.69
C THR A 138 -17.85 -16.54 17.77
N ARG A 139 -19.18 -16.44 17.85
CA ARG A 139 -19.95 -15.45 17.10
C ARG A 139 -19.52 -14.03 17.46
N GLU A 140 -19.25 -13.77 18.72
CA GLU A 140 -18.83 -12.46 19.24
C GLU A 140 -17.47 -12.07 18.65
N ALA A 141 -16.48 -12.99 18.61
CA ALA A 141 -15.17 -12.74 18.03
C ALA A 141 -15.25 -12.48 16.52
N PHE A 142 -16.09 -13.23 15.81
CA PHE A 142 -16.35 -13.01 14.38
C PHE A 142 -17.04 -11.67 14.13
N THR A 143 -18.04 -11.31 14.94
CA THR A 143 -18.74 -10.02 14.84
C THR A 143 -17.78 -8.85 15.11
N ASP A 144 -16.92 -8.93 16.15
CA ASP A 144 -15.89 -7.90 16.42
C ASP A 144 -14.89 -7.78 15.26
N ALA A 145 -14.51 -8.90 14.67
CA ALA A 145 -13.64 -8.90 13.50
C ALA A 145 -14.26 -8.19 12.29
N LEU A 146 -15.55 -8.45 12.01
CA LEU A 146 -16.28 -7.76 10.95
C LEU A 146 -16.37 -6.25 11.21
N VAL A 147 -16.64 -5.83 12.45
CA VAL A 147 -16.69 -4.41 12.84
C VAL A 147 -15.36 -3.73 12.52
N VAL A 148 -14.23 -4.32 12.89
CA VAL A 148 -12.90 -3.75 12.63
C VAL A 148 -12.60 -3.64 11.14
N ILE A 149 -12.92 -4.68 10.36
CA ILE A 149 -12.72 -4.71 8.91
C ILE A 149 -13.61 -3.67 8.21
N PHE A 150 -14.87 -3.58 8.59
CA PHE A 150 -15.82 -2.62 8.00
C PHE A 150 -15.45 -1.18 8.36
N ALA A 151 -15.06 -0.92 9.62
CA ALA A 151 -14.59 0.39 10.04
C ALA A 151 -13.35 0.84 9.26
N ASP A 152 -12.38 -0.06 9.06
CA ASP A 152 -11.21 0.24 8.22
C ASP A 152 -11.62 0.51 6.76
N GLY A 153 -12.56 -0.25 6.21
CA GLY A 153 -13.13 -0.04 4.88
C GLY A 153 -13.78 1.34 4.73
N ILE A 154 -14.59 1.76 5.72
CA ILE A 154 -15.23 3.08 5.74
C ILE A 154 -14.18 4.20 5.83
N ARG A 155 -13.18 4.08 6.72
CA ARG A 155 -12.10 5.07 6.85
C ARG A 155 -11.29 5.22 5.56
N LYS A 156 -11.08 4.15 4.82
CA LYS A 156 -10.32 4.16 3.55
C LYS A 156 -11.01 4.91 2.43
N GLN A 157 -12.29 5.17 2.53
CA GLN A 157 -13.02 5.94 1.52
C GLN A 157 -12.56 7.40 1.49
N ARG A 158 -12.05 7.94 2.61
CA ARG A 158 -11.42 9.27 2.74
C ARG A 158 -12.30 10.49 2.42
N LEU A 159 -13.48 10.28 1.87
CA LEU A 159 -14.46 11.34 1.62
C LEU A 159 -15.35 11.58 2.84
N PRO A 160 -16.02 12.74 2.90
CA PRO A 160 -17.08 12.96 3.86
C PRO A 160 -18.17 11.90 3.68
N ILE A 161 -18.35 11.04 4.68
CA ILE A 161 -19.35 9.97 4.69
C ILE A 161 -20.33 10.24 5.84
N ASN A 162 -21.61 10.33 5.51
CA ASN A 162 -22.68 10.43 6.50
C ASN A 162 -23.02 9.03 7.03
N LEU A 163 -22.59 8.72 8.23
CA LEU A 163 -22.81 7.42 8.85
C LEU A 163 -24.31 7.09 9.03
N HIS A 164 -25.19 8.10 9.16
CA HIS A 164 -26.63 7.87 9.20
C HIS A 164 -27.10 7.09 7.96
N TRP A 165 -26.77 7.58 6.77
CA TRP A 165 -27.17 6.95 5.51
C TRP A 165 -26.44 5.62 5.26
N THR A 166 -25.19 5.50 5.72
CA THR A 166 -24.44 4.24 5.68
C THR A 166 -25.14 3.17 6.53
N TYR A 167 -25.52 3.51 7.76
CA TYR A 167 -26.20 2.56 8.65
C TYR A 167 -27.62 2.24 8.16
N GLN A 168 -28.32 3.25 7.61
CA GLN A 168 -29.65 3.01 7.02
C GLN A 168 -29.56 2.01 5.86
N ALA A 169 -28.64 2.16 4.94
CA ALA A 169 -28.45 1.22 3.85
C ALA A 169 -28.08 -0.20 4.32
N MET A 170 -27.30 -0.32 5.39
CA MET A 170 -27.01 -1.62 6.01
C MET A 170 -28.27 -2.29 6.58
N ARG A 171 -29.20 -1.50 7.16
CA ARG A 171 -30.50 -2.01 7.65
C ARG A 171 -31.40 -2.43 6.50
N ASP A 172 -31.51 -1.57 5.48
CA ASP A 172 -32.35 -1.86 4.31
C ASP A 172 -31.89 -3.16 3.62
N ALA A 173 -30.59 -3.40 3.55
CA ALA A 173 -30.03 -4.60 2.93
C ALA A 173 -30.41 -5.91 3.63
N GLN A 174 -30.87 -5.89 4.89
CA GLN A 174 -31.34 -7.11 5.56
C GLN A 174 -32.58 -7.73 4.90
N ALA A 175 -33.40 -6.90 4.26
CA ALA A 175 -34.58 -7.37 3.54
C ALA A 175 -34.24 -7.88 2.12
N VAL A 176 -32.96 -7.85 1.72
CA VAL A 176 -32.51 -8.38 0.43
C VAL A 176 -32.22 -9.86 0.55
N GLU A 177 -33.10 -10.69 0.01
CA GLU A 177 -32.98 -12.16 0.03
C GLU A 177 -32.21 -12.72 -1.16
N SER A 178 -32.21 -11.99 -2.28
CA SER A 178 -31.53 -12.38 -3.52
C SER A 178 -31.13 -11.14 -4.33
N LYS A 179 -30.32 -11.36 -5.37
CA LYS A 179 -29.91 -10.26 -6.26
C LYS A 179 -31.10 -9.65 -7.03
N GLU A 180 -32.12 -10.44 -7.29
CA GLU A 180 -33.28 -10.04 -8.08
C GLU A 180 -34.18 -9.04 -7.35
N ASN A 181 -34.16 -9.00 -6.01
CA ASN A 181 -34.98 -8.07 -5.25
C ASN A 181 -34.23 -6.82 -4.74
N ILE A 182 -32.94 -6.64 -5.09
CA ILE A 182 -32.16 -5.48 -4.68
C ILE A 182 -32.88 -4.17 -5.02
N ASP A 183 -33.27 -3.99 -6.28
CA ASP A 183 -33.91 -2.76 -6.79
C ASP A 183 -35.31 -2.47 -6.16
N ALA A 184 -35.94 -3.47 -5.59
CA ALA A 184 -37.21 -3.34 -4.91
C ALA A 184 -37.09 -2.93 -3.43
N VAL A 185 -35.92 -3.20 -2.82
CA VAL A 185 -35.68 -3.05 -1.40
C VAL A 185 -34.79 -1.83 -1.10
N MET A 186 -33.74 -1.65 -1.91
CA MET A 186 -32.73 -0.61 -1.66
C MET A 186 -33.17 0.74 -2.26
N ALA A 187 -32.76 1.85 -1.60
CA ALA A 187 -33.03 3.19 -2.12
C ALA A 187 -32.22 3.53 -3.39
N LEU A 188 -31.09 2.83 -3.61
CA LEU A 188 -30.34 2.88 -4.87
C LEU A 188 -30.55 1.58 -5.64
N SER A 189 -30.86 1.68 -6.95
CA SER A 189 -30.85 0.52 -7.82
C SER A 189 -29.43 -0.05 -7.95
N GLU A 190 -29.32 -1.33 -8.32
CA GLU A 190 -28.02 -1.97 -8.58
C GLU A 190 -27.22 -1.22 -9.67
N ALA A 191 -27.89 -0.67 -10.66
CA ALA A 191 -27.27 0.11 -11.72
C ALA A 191 -26.66 1.43 -11.16
N THR A 192 -27.46 2.19 -10.40
CA THR A 192 -27.00 3.45 -9.75
C THR A 192 -25.89 3.17 -8.75
N PHE A 193 -26.00 2.11 -7.97
CA PHE A 193 -24.94 1.69 -7.04
C PHE A 193 -23.60 1.46 -7.75
N LYS A 194 -23.60 0.72 -8.86
CA LYS A 194 -22.39 0.46 -9.67
C LYS A 194 -21.82 1.75 -10.26
N GLU A 195 -22.69 2.64 -10.74
CA GLU A 195 -22.31 3.96 -11.28
C GLU A 195 -21.63 4.82 -10.21
N VAL A 196 -22.24 4.96 -9.02
CA VAL A 196 -21.69 5.72 -7.89
C VAL A 196 -20.33 5.18 -7.47
N LEU A 197 -20.16 3.85 -7.33
CA LEU A 197 -18.88 3.26 -7.00
C LEU A 197 -17.84 3.45 -8.10
N SER A 198 -18.24 3.33 -9.37
CA SER A 198 -17.33 3.55 -10.50
C SER A 198 -16.85 4.99 -10.57
N GLU A 199 -17.75 5.96 -10.44
CA GLU A 199 -17.43 7.38 -10.40
C GLU A 199 -16.54 7.72 -9.19
N TYR A 200 -16.85 7.16 -8.03
CA TYR A 200 -16.04 7.32 -6.83
C TYR A 200 -14.58 6.90 -7.08
N VAL A 201 -14.36 5.67 -7.57
CA VAL A 201 -13.01 5.11 -7.75
C VAL A 201 -12.26 5.82 -8.88
N GLN A 202 -12.93 6.15 -9.98
CA GLN A 202 -12.29 6.65 -11.19
C GLN A 202 -12.10 8.17 -11.22
N GLN A 203 -12.94 8.93 -10.54
CA GLN A 203 -12.97 10.39 -10.63
C GLN A 203 -12.85 11.07 -9.26
N THR A 204 -13.79 10.77 -8.35
CA THR A 204 -13.93 11.52 -7.11
C THR A 204 -12.74 11.31 -6.16
N LEU A 205 -12.36 10.06 -5.91
CA LEU A 205 -11.24 9.75 -5.02
C LEU A 205 -9.89 10.22 -5.58
N PRO A 206 -9.56 10.04 -6.87
CA PRO A 206 -8.33 10.58 -7.43
C PRO A 206 -8.23 12.11 -7.37
N ALA A 207 -9.33 12.82 -7.66
CA ALA A 207 -9.35 14.29 -7.58
C ALA A 207 -9.14 14.77 -6.14
N TYR A 208 -9.82 14.14 -5.20
CA TYR A 208 -9.70 14.45 -3.77
C TYR A 208 -8.30 14.15 -3.22
N ASN A 209 -7.72 12.99 -3.59
CA ASN A 209 -6.35 12.66 -3.19
C ASN A 209 -5.32 13.65 -3.77
N LEU A 210 -5.54 14.13 -5.00
CA LEU A 210 -4.67 15.15 -5.59
C LEU A 210 -4.66 16.41 -4.75
N GLU A 211 -5.84 16.92 -4.42
CA GLU A 211 -5.99 18.13 -3.59
C GLU A 211 -5.33 17.96 -2.23
N LEU A 212 -5.64 16.86 -1.53
CA LEU A 212 -5.06 16.60 -0.21
C LEU A 212 -3.55 16.42 -0.25
N SER A 213 -3.03 15.74 -1.28
CA SER A 213 -1.59 15.56 -1.46
C SER A 213 -0.88 16.88 -1.72
N GLN A 214 -1.47 17.77 -2.54
CA GLN A 214 -0.94 19.10 -2.80
C GLN A 214 -0.92 19.95 -1.51
N GLN A 215 -2.05 20.04 -0.81
CA GLN A 215 -2.14 20.76 0.46
C GLN A 215 -1.15 20.25 1.51
N TRP A 216 -0.94 18.93 1.56
CA TRP A 216 0.03 18.34 2.47
C TRP A 216 1.46 18.68 2.07
N LEU A 217 1.83 18.56 0.80
CA LEU A 217 3.15 18.93 0.30
C LEU A 217 3.46 20.42 0.53
N GLU A 218 2.49 21.31 0.36
CA GLU A 218 2.60 22.73 0.71
C GLU A 218 2.90 22.92 2.21
N ARG A 219 2.18 22.20 3.09
CA ARG A 219 2.46 22.25 4.54
C ARG A 219 3.84 21.70 4.88
N VAL A 220 4.31 20.68 4.16
CA VAL A 220 5.66 20.11 4.33
C VAL A 220 6.72 21.09 3.86
N SER A 221 6.53 21.74 2.71
CA SER A 221 7.50 22.72 2.17
C SER A 221 7.76 23.90 3.11
N ALA A 222 6.78 24.28 3.93
CA ALA A 222 6.90 25.32 4.93
C ALA A 222 7.66 24.91 6.21
N LYS A 223 8.09 23.62 6.32
CA LYS A 223 8.83 23.14 7.50
C LYS A 223 10.30 23.51 7.42
N SER A 224 10.87 23.80 8.60
CA SER A 224 12.29 24.14 8.71
C SER A 224 13.21 23.04 8.17
N GLY A 225 14.18 23.42 7.35
CA GLY A 225 15.16 22.52 6.75
C GLY A 225 14.61 21.65 5.62
N VAL A 226 13.38 21.87 5.17
CA VAL A 226 12.84 21.30 3.95
C VAL A 226 13.14 22.21 2.78
N GLU A 227 13.68 21.64 1.73
CA GLU A 227 14.04 22.32 0.48
C GLU A 227 13.29 21.69 -0.68
N GLU A 228 13.03 22.47 -1.72
CA GLU A 228 12.45 21.95 -2.97
C GLU A 228 13.57 21.68 -3.99
N MET A 229 13.48 20.53 -4.64
CA MET A 229 14.37 20.22 -5.76
C MET A 229 14.05 21.08 -6.96
N THR A 230 15.10 21.55 -7.62
CA THR A 230 14.97 22.27 -8.88
C THR A 230 15.36 21.38 -10.06
N SER A 231 14.70 21.60 -11.20
CA SER A 231 15.06 20.98 -12.48
C SER A 231 16.42 21.53 -12.99
N ALA A 232 16.95 20.93 -14.03
CA ALA A 232 18.17 21.42 -14.70
C ALA A 232 18.03 22.88 -15.19
N ASN A 233 16.81 23.36 -15.40
CA ASN A 233 16.52 24.75 -15.81
C ASN A 233 16.28 25.68 -14.61
N GLY A 234 16.44 25.19 -13.37
CA GLY A 234 16.21 25.96 -12.14
C GLY A 234 14.75 26.09 -11.73
N GLU A 235 13.82 25.39 -12.39
CA GLU A 235 12.40 25.45 -12.06
C GLU A 235 12.04 24.49 -10.91
N PRO A 236 11.09 24.88 -10.02
CA PRO A 236 10.58 24.04 -8.96
C PRO A 236 10.01 22.73 -9.52
N THR A 237 10.27 21.62 -8.84
CA THR A 237 9.81 20.29 -9.30
C THR A 237 8.63 19.73 -8.51
N GLY A 238 8.25 20.31 -7.37
CA GLY A 238 7.26 19.74 -6.46
C GLY A 238 7.78 18.49 -5.72
N VAL A 239 9.09 18.29 -5.69
CA VAL A 239 9.76 17.26 -4.89
C VAL A 239 10.47 17.96 -3.75
N TYR A 240 10.07 17.63 -2.54
CA TYR A 240 10.63 18.24 -1.34
C TYR A 240 11.55 17.26 -0.64
N TYR A 241 12.63 17.75 -0.05
CA TYR A 241 13.57 16.91 0.69
C TYR A 241 14.13 17.62 1.90
N ARG A 242 14.59 16.83 2.88
CA ARG A 242 15.41 17.29 3.99
C ARG A 242 16.59 16.34 4.17
N ILE A 243 17.79 16.88 4.14
CA ILE A 243 18.98 16.12 4.46
C ILE A 243 19.06 15.97 5.99
N ASN A 244 18.93 14.73 6.47
CA ASN A 244 19.04 14.40 7.88
C ASN A 244 20.53 14.25 8.30
N ARG A 245 21.36 13.74 7.38
CA ARG A 245 22.80 13.60 7.50
C ARG A 245 23.43 13.69 6.12
N GLN A 246 24.40 14.58 5.92
CA GLN A 246 25.00 14.83 4.60
C GLN A 246 25.77 13.62 4.06
N GLY A 247 26.49 12.90 4.91
CA GLY A 247 27.41 11.82 4.51
C GLY A 247 28.76 12.34 4.06
N GLY A 248 29.51 11.47 3.37
CA GLY A 248 30.84 11.76 2.84
C GLY A 248 30.85 12.76 1.68
N GLU A 249 32.04 13.10 1.19
CA GLU A 249 32.19 14.05 0.09
C GLU A 249 31.83 13.45 -1.27
N VAL A 250 32.06 12.15 -1.46
CA VAL A 250 31.75 11.44 -2.71
C VAL A 250 30.27 11.21 -2.83
N LYS A 251 29.69 11.65 -3.94
CA LYS A 251 28.24 11.53 -4.24
C LYS A 251 28.02 10.68 -5.50
N PRO A 252 26.84 10.05 -5.65
CA PRO A 252 26.50 9.34 -6.88
C PRO A 252 26.42 10.33 -8.07
N GLU A 253 27.22 10.13 -9.10
CA GLU A 253 27.24 10.98 -10.29
C GLU A 253 26.58 10.29 -11.49
N ASN A 254 26.84 9.00 -11.66
CA ASN A 254 26.42 8.24 -12.82
C ASN A 254 25.23 7.33 -12.50
N ASP A 255 24.36 7.14 -13.47
CA ASP A 255 23.21 6.21 -13.37
C ASP A 255 23.66 4.76 -13.11
N THR A 256 24.91 4.43 -13.43
CA THR A 256 25.53 3.09 -13.23
C THR A 256 26.24 2.94 -11.91
N ASP A 257 26.42 3.99 -11.12
CA ASP A 257 27.05 3.89 -9.80
C ASP A 257 26.27 2.90 -8.94
N SER A 258 27.00 2.02 -8.26
CA SER A 258 26.40 1.03 -7.37
C SER A 258 26.16 1.65 -6.01
N ILE A 259 24.90 1.68 -5.59
CA ILE A 259 24.47 2.18 -4.29
C ILE A 259 24.03 1.04 -3.39
N GLY A 260 24.30 1.15 -2.10
CA GLY A 260 23.72 0.34 -1.04
C GLY A 260 22.83 1.21 -0.17
N VAL A 261 21.53 0.93 -0.14
CA VAL A 261 20.55 1.78 0.54
C VAL A 261 19.75 1.02 1.61
N LYS A 262 19.43 1.72 2.70
CA LYS A 262 18.34 1.39 3.60
C LYS A 262 17.22 2.39 3.37
N TYR A 263 15.98 1.92 3.27
CA TYR A 263 14.87 2.81 2.99
C TYR A 263 13.57 2.32 3.60
N ALA A 264 12.66 3.26 3.80
CA ALA A 264 11.27 3.01 4.13
C ALA A 264 10.38 4.02 3.39
N VAL A 265 9.32 3.54 2.80
CA VAL A 265 8.32 4.33 2.09
C VAL A 265 7.02 4.28 2.86
N TYR A 266 6.46 5.45 3.15
CA TYR A 266 5.19 5.59 3.84
C TYR A 266 4.19 6.34 2.97
N SER A 267 2.90 6.03 3.11
CA SER A 267 1.86 6.89 2.59
C SER A 267 1.89 8.25 3.30
N ARG A 268 1.26 9.25 2.73
CA ARG A 268 1.03 10.56 3.35
C ARG A 268 0.49 10.44 4.78
N THR A 269 -0.36 9.48 5.06
CA THR A 269 -0.98 9.25 6.38
C THR A 269 -0.16 8.38 7.34
N GLY A 270 1.04 7.93 6.95
CA GLY A 270 1.96 7.19 7.81
C GLY A 270 1.87 5.67 7.72
N LYS A 271 1.10 5.11 6.79
CA LYS A 271 1.10 3.66 6.55
C LYS A 271 2.42 3.27 5.87
N LEU A 272 3.16 2.33 6.45
CA LEU A 272 4.34 1.74 5.81
C LEU A 272 3.92 0.94 4.57
N LEU A 273 4.52 1.25 3.43
CA LEU A 273 4.20 0.66 2.12
C LEU A 273 5.29 -0.31 1.65
N GLU A 274 6.55 0.07 1.85
CA GLU A 274 7.71 -0.71 1.46
C GLU A 274 8.90 -0.36 2.35
N SER A 275 9.71 -1.35 2.73
CA SER A 275 10.99 -1.14 3.44
C SER A 275 11.92 -2.32 3.25
N ASN A 276 13.20 -2.15 3.61
CA ASN A 276 14.13 -3.27 3.70
C ASN A 276 13.64 -4.35 4.65
N GLU A 277 13.02 -3.99 5.79
CA GLU A 277 12.50 -4.94 6.77
C GLU A 277 11.34 -5.75 6.23
N MET A 278 10.37 -5.10 5.54
CA MET A 278 9.27 -5.83 4.87
C MET A 278 9.80 -6.82 3.82
N PHE A 279 10.85 -6.44 3.09
CA PHE A 279 11.48 -7.35 2.14
C PHE A 279 12.11 -8.56 2.84
N ILE A 280 12.82 -8.36 3.95
CA ILE A 280 13.36 -9.43 4.78
C ILE A 280 12.26 -10.37 5.29
N GLU A 281 11.15 -9.83 5.79
CA GLU A 281 10.02 -10.64 6.25
C GLU A 281 9.38 -11.45 5.10
N SER A 282 9.28 -10.88 3.91
CA SER A 282 8.81 -11.62 2.73
C SER A 282 9.73 -12.78 2.35
N LEU A 283 11.05 -12.60 2.50
CA LEU A 283 12.03 -13.65 2.28
C LEU A 283 11.94 -14.76 3.35
N LYS A 284 11.73 -14.41 4.62
CA LYS A 284 11.52 -15.39 5.69
C LYS A 284 10.28 -16.24 5.42
N THR A 285 9.15 -15.60 5.06
CA THR A 285 7.92 -16.31 4.66
C THR A 285 8.16 -17.25 3.48
N LYS A 286 8.88 -16.79 2.46
CA LYS A 286 9.27 -17.63 1.31
C LYS A 286 10.17 -18.80 1.73
N ARG A 287 11.09 -18.57 2.65
CA ARG A 287 11.95 -19.59 3.22
C ARG A 287 11.14 -20.71 3.87
N GLU A 288 10.18 -20.36 4.73
CA GLU A 288 9.26 -21.30 5.38
C GLU A 288 8.44 -22.09 4.37
N GLN A 289 7.92 -21.41 3.32
CA GLN A 289 7.18 -22.09 2.24
C GLN A 289 8.07 -23.12 1.50
N VAL A 290 9.34 -22.79 1.21
CA VAL A 290 10.27 -23.69 0.56
C VAL A 290 10.62 -24.87 1.48
N GLU A 291 10.87 -24.61 2.77
CA GLU A 291 11.18 -25.62 3.78
C GLU A 291 10.05 -26.65 3.93
N ASN A 292 8.81 -26.18 3.96
CA ASN A 292 7.60 -27.00 4.12
C ASN A 292 7.10 -27.65 2.81
N ASN A 293 7.71 -27.34 1.66
CA ASN A 293 7.29 -27.88 0.37
C ASN A 293 7.79 -29.34 0.18
N LYS A 294 6.96 -30.30 0.60
CA LYS A 294 7.22 -31.74 0.47
C LYS A 294 7.29 -32.25 -0.97
N MET A 295 6.77 -31.49 -1.95
CA MET A 295 6.81 -31.86 -3.37
C MET A 295 8.14 -31.52 -4.04
N MET A 296 8.98 -30.69 -3.40
CA MET A 296 10.27 -30.27 -3.92
C MET A 296 11.36 -31.28 -3.54
N PRO A 297 12.20 -31.75 -4.50
CA PRO A 297 13.36 -32.61 -4.19
C PRO A 297 14.30 -31.96 -3.17
N ASP A 298 14.84 -32.73 -2.24
CA ASP A 298 15.66 -32.22 -1.13
C ASP A 298 16.90 -31.44 -1.61
N SER A 299 17.54 -31.90 -2.68
CA SER A 299 18.69 -31.18 -3.27
C SER A 299 18.34 -29.79 -3.79
N MET A 300 17.18 -29.65 -4.45
CA MET A 300 16.70 -28.36 -4.92
C MET A 300 16.24 -27.48 -3.75
N ARG A 301 15.55 -28.06 -2.77
CA ARG A 301 15.12 -27.35 -1.55
C ARG A 301 16.31 -26.71 -0.86
N GLN A 302 17.39 -27.45 -0.65
CA GLN A 302 18.60 -26.94 -0.01
C GLN A 302 19.26 -25.80 -0.78
N ILE A 303 19.29 -25.87 -2.11
CA ILE A 303 19.83 -24.81 -2.97
C ILE A 303 18.99 -23.52 -2.79
N TYR A 304 17.65 -23.63 -2.83
CA TYR A 304 16.77 -22.46 -2.64
C TYR A 304 16.86 -21.88 -1.23
N LEU A 305 16.93 -22.71 -0.18
CA LEU A 305 17.10 -22.25 1.20
C LEU A 305 18.42 -21.48 1.35
N ASN A 306 19.53 -22.01 0.84
CA ASN A 306 20.84 -21.33 0.89
C ASN A 306 20.82 -20.00 0.11
N GLN A 307 20.13 -19.92 -1.02
CA GLN A 307 19.96 -18.66 -1.77
C GLN A 307 19.17 -17.65 -0.95
N ILE A 308 18.04 -18.06 -0.37
CA ILE A 308 17.19 -17.18 0.45
C ILE A 308 17.95 -16.72 1.70
N ASP A 309 18.65 -17.60 2.39
CA ASP A 309 19.45 -17.26 3.59
C ASP A 309 20.56 -16.26 3.25
N THR A 310 21.21 -16.42 2.08
CA THR A 310 22.21 -15.47 1.58
C THR A 310 21.56 -14.12 1.28
N GLU A 311 20.36 -14.13 0.68
CA GLU A 311 19.60 -12.91 0.37
C GLU A 311 19.12 -12.20 1.63
N ILE A 312 18.63 -12.93 2.64
CA ILE A 312 18.28 -12.37 3.96
C ILE A 312 19.50 -11.72 4.61
N ALA A 313 20.64 -12.40 4.63
CA ALA A 313 21.87 -11.86 5.20
C ALA A 313 22.35 -10.58 4.48
N ALA A 314 22.10 -10.48 3.17
CA ALA A 314 22.43 -9.30 2.35
C ALA A 314 21.39 -8.19 2.39
N SER A 315 20.15 -8.49 2.78
CA SER A 315 18.97 -7.60 2.57
C SER A 315 18.85 -6.46 3.57
N GLY A 316 19.65 -6.41 4.61
CA GLY A 316 19.73 -5.22 5.47
C GLY A 316 20.13 -3.97 4.68
N ILE A 317 20.77 -4.14 3.52
CA ILE A 317 21.18 -3.07 2.59
C ILE A 317 20.84 -3.51 1.17
N ARG A 318 19.97 -2.78 0.49
CA ARG A 318 19.63 -3.08 -0.92
C ARG A 318 20.70 -2.52 -1.83
N ARG A 319 21.45 -3.41 -2.50
CA ARG A 319 22.54 -3.04 -3.43
C ARG A 319 22.08 -3.14 -4.87
N LEU A 320 22.20 -2.04 -5.61
CA LEU A 320 21.75 -1.95 -7.00
C LEU A 320 22.40 -0.73 -7.70
N PRO A 321 22.39 -0.68 -9.05
CA PRO A 321 22.73 0.55 -9.76
C PRO A 321 21.74 1.66 -9.44
N LEU A 322 22.20 2.90 -9.34
CA LEU A 322 21.36 4.07 -9.01
C LEU A 322 20.11 4.14 -9.90
N ARG A 323 20.24 3.91 -11.22
CA ARG A 323 19.13 3.90 -12.17
C ARG A 323 18.02 2.87 -11.88
N SER A 324 18.31 1.88 -11.05
CA SER A 324 17.38 0.80 -10.71
C SER A 324 16.68 1.03 -9.37
N PHE A 325 16.99 2.13 -8.68
CA PHE A 325 16.35 2.49 -7.41
C PHE A 325 15.21 3.48 -7.64
N MET A 326 13.97 3.04 -7.49
CA MET A 326 12.77 3.87 -7.64
C MET A 326 12.74 4.69 -8.95
N GLN A 327 12.02 5.81 -8.94
CA GLN A 327 11.92 6.68 -10.12
C GLN A 327 12.98 7.78 -10.12
N LYS A 328 13.11 8.47 -11.26
CA LYS A 328 14.18 9.46 -11.53
C LYS A 328 14.27 10.56 -10.47
N ASP A 329 13.14 11.01 -9.95
CA ASP A 329 13.13 12.08 -8.93
C ASP A 329 13.80 11.64 -7.62
N VAL A 330 13.57 10.40 -7.20
CA VAL A 330 14.23 9.83 -6.01
C VAL A 330 15.73 9.62 -6.28
N GLN A 331 16.09 9.16 -7.48
CA GLN A 331 17.49 9.04 -7.89
C GLN A 331 18.21 10.39 -7.86
N ASN A 332 17.55 11.46 -8.35
CA ASN A 332 18.09 12.81 -8.30
C ASN A 332 18.28 13.31 -6.86
N ALA A 333 17.34 12.99 -5.95
CA ALA A 333 17.50 13.31 -4.54
C ALA A 333 18.71 12.59 -3.93
N LEU A 334 18.92 11.31 -4.23
CA LEU A 334 20.07 10.55 -3.75
C LEU A 334 21.42 11.12 -4.19
N ARG A 335 21.49 11.82 -5.34
CA ARG A 335 22.70 12.50 -5.79
C ARG A 335 23.13 13.67 -4.89
N LEU A 336 22.27 14.11 -4.00
CA LEU A 336 22.60 15.13 -3.03
C LEU A 336 23.36 14.58 -1.81
N LEU A 337 23.30 13.24 -1.59
CA LEU A 337 23.92 12.56 -0.45
C LEU A 337 25.31 12.01 -0.78
N GLY A 338 26.21 12.10 0.20
CA GLY A 338 27.43 11.31 0.21
C GLY A 338 27.25 9.96 0.89
N ASP A 339 28.27 9.12 0.82
CA ASP A 339 28.31 7.82 1.50
C ASP A 339 28.04 7.97 3.01
N GLY A 340 27.17 7.16 3.58
CA GLY A 340 26.68 7.30 4.95
C GLY A 340 25.66 8.43 5.15
N GLY A 341 25.24 9.14 4.10
CA GLY A 341 24.22 10.19 4.19
C GLY A 341 22.81 9.66 4.33
N SER A 342 21.89 10.48 4.86
CA SER A 342 20.47 10.14 4.94
C SER A 342 19.58 11.35 4.71
N MET A 343 18.40 11.11 4.13
CA MET A 343 17.41 12.15 3.87
C MET A 343 15.98 11.62 3.96
N THR A 344 15.06 12.55 4.08
CA THR A 344 13.63 12.33 3.89
C THR A 344 13.19 13.08 2.65
N VAL A 345 12.39 12.42 1.80
CA VAL A 345 11.87 12.96 0.52
C VAL A 345 10.35 12.87 0.53
N TRP A 346 9.66 13.93 0.12
CA TRP A 346 8.20 14.02 -0.02
C TRP A 346 7.85 14.34 -1.47
N LEU A 347 7.00 13.53 -2.08
CA LEU A 347 6.62 13.69 -3.49
C LEU A 347 5.36 12.88 -3.82
N ASP A 348 4.83 13.10 -5.02
CA ASP A 348 3.77 12.27 -5.60
C ASP A 348 4.21 10.80 -5.72
N ALA A 349 3.31 9.87 -5.41
CA ALA A 349 3.60 8.44 -5.39
C ALA A 349 4.02 7.88 -6.77
N ASN A 350 3.44 8.39 -7.87
CA ASN A 350 3.83 7.94 -9.21
C ASN A 350 5.26 8.38 -9.56
N ARG A 351 5.67 9.55 -9.08
CA ARG A 351 7.03 10.07 -9.24
C ARG A 351 8.07 9.35 -8.38
N ALA A 352 7.61 8.67 -7.31
CA ALA A 352 8.45 7.84 -6.44
C ALA A 352 8.54 6.40 -6.92
N LEU A 353 7.39 5.76 -7.15
CA LEU A 353 7.22 4.31 -7.33
C LEU A 353 6.78 3.94 -8.75
N GLY A 354 6.45 4.91 -9.61
CA GLY A 354 5.95 4.67 -10.96
C GLY A 354 4.64 3.86 -10.95
N PHE A 355 4.51 2.93 -11.87
CA PHE A 355 3.30 2.10 -12.00
C PHE A 355 2.98 1.25 -10.76
N MET A 356 3.95 1.01 -9.88
CA MET A 356 3.73 0.30 -8.63
C MET A 356 2.86 1.10 -7.66
N ALA A 357 2.89 2.43 -7.73
CA ALA A 357 2.06 3.29 -6.88
C ALA A 357 0.57 2.93 -7.00
N ALA A 358 0.06 2.76 -8.21
CA ALA A 358 -1.35 2.43 -8.46
C ALA A 358 -1.80 1.06 -7.93
N ARG A 359 -0.85 0.17 -7.59
CA ARG A 359 -1.14 -1.15 -7.01
C ARG A 359 -1.30 -1.13 -5.50
N ILE A 360 -0.69 -0.18 -4.83
CA ILE A 360 -0.59 -0.15 -3.37
C ILE A 360 -1.23 1.08 -2.74
N LEU A 361 -1.53 2.10 -3.56
CA LEU A 361 -2.10 3.37 -3.14
C LEU A 361 -3.24 3.78 -4.08
N PRO A 362 -4.20 4.56 -3.58
CA PRO A 362 -5.13 5.30 -4.44
C PRO A 362 -4.35 6.22 -5.40
N LEU A 363 -4.95 6.51 -6.56
CA LEU A 363 -4.37 7.44 -7.52
C LEU A 363 -4.14 8.83 -6.90
N ASN A 364 -3.07 9.48 -7.33
CA ASN A 364 -2.70 10.84 -6.91
C ASN A 364 -2.38 10.99 -5.41
N GLU A 365 -2.04 9.89 -4.76
CA GLU A 365 -1.53 9.93 -3.38
C GLU A 365 -0.09 10.43 -3.36
N ALA A 366 0.29 11.13 -2.30
CA ALA A 366 1.68 11.49 -2.03
C ALA A 366 2.32 10.52 -1.02
N VAL A 367 3.64 10.42 -1.06
CA VAL A 367 4.43 9.53 -0.19
C VAL A 367 5.57 10.28 0.47
N VAL A 368 6.06 9.71 1.57
CA VAL A 368 7.32 10.10 2.18
C VAL A 368 8.29 8.92 2.15
N ILE A 369 9.51 9.18 1.73
CA ILE A 369 10.59 8.22 1.65
C ILE A 369 11.69 8.63 2.61
N ASN A 370 12.01 7.76 3.56
CA ASN A 370 13.24 7.88 4.32
C ASN A 370 14.28 6.98 3.67
N VAL A 371 15.45 7.54 3.35
CA VAL A 371 16.51 6.78 2.70
C VAL A 371 17.86 7.13 3.33
N GLU A 372 18.69 6.11 3.54
CA GLU A 372 20.08 6.18 3.95
C GLU A 372 20.94 5.55 2.85
N LEU A 373 21.89 6.33 2.33
CA LEU A 373 22.92 5.83 1.40
C LEU A 373 24.06 5.24 2.23
N VAL A 374 24.03 3.92 2.44
CA VAL A 374 25.00 3.22 3.32
C VAL A 374 26.31 2.94 2.63
N GLU A 375 26.28 2.68 1.33
CA GLU A 375 27.45 2.32 0.52
C GLU A 375 27.36 3.00 -0.85
N LEU A 376 28.48 3.51 -1.33
CA LEU A 376 28.61 4.05 -2.67
C LEU A 376 29.88 3.48 -3.35
N LYS A 377 29.69 2.91 -4.54
CA LYS A 377 30.80 2.51 -5.42
C LYS A 377 30.62 3.22 -6.76
N THR A 378 31.42 4.24 -7.00
CA THR A 378 31.45 4.95 -8.27
C THR A 378 32.09 4.10 -9.33
N ILE A 379 31.42 3.93 -10.46
CA ILE A 379 31.95 3.20 -11.62
C ILE A 379 32.53 4.24 -12.58
N LYS A 380 33.86 4.37 -12.64
CA LYS A 380 34.50 5.18 -13.67
C LYS A 380 34.11 4.62 -15.04
N PRO A 381 33.52 5.42 -15.93
CA PRO A 381 33.18 4.95 -17.27
C PRO A 381 34.48 4.49 -17.94
N THR A 382 34.57 3.19 -18.23
CA THR A 382 35.65 2.68 -19.06
C THR A 382 35.52 3.36 -20.42
N PRO A 383 36.54 4.08 -20.90
CA PRO A 383 36.48 4.68 -22.21
C PRO A 383 36.14 3.55 -23.21
N ARG A 384 35.02 3.67 -23.91
CA ARG A 384 34.78 2.75 -25.04
C ARG A 384 36.00 2.81 -25.91
N PRO A 385 36.69 1.68 -26.20
CA PRO A 385 37.74 1.72 -27.20
C PRO A 385 37.09 2.29 -28.44
N VAL A 386 37.60 3.43 -28.90
CA VAL A 386 37.25 3.98 -30.20
C VAL A 386 37.81 2.96 -31.18
N GLY A 387 37.02 1.93 -31.43
CA GLY A 387 37.31 0.99 -32.50
C GLY A 387 37.36 1.83 -33.78
N ASN A 388 38.54 1.96 -34.32
CA ASN A 388 38.68 2.38 -35.70
C ASN A 388 37.78 1.44 -36.52
N VAL A 389 36.55 1.89 -36.78
CA VAL A 389 35.71 1.27 -37.79
C VAL A 389 36.40 1.54 -39.10
N VAL A 390 37.32 0.66 -39.48
CA VAL A 390 37.79 0.57 -40.83
C VAL A 390 36.58 0.18 -41.65
N LEU A 391 35.92 1.18 -42.23
CA LEU A 391 34.87 0.93 -43.21
C LEU A 391 35.51 0.11 -44.35
N PRO A 392 34.99 -1.11 -44.61
CA PRO A 392 35.48 -1.84 -45.75
C PRO A 392 35.25 -1.00 -47.01
N ALA A 393 36.32 -0.85 -47.79
CA ALA A 393 36.31 -0.15 -49.09
C ALA A 393 35.12 -0.64 -49.91
N LYS A 394 34.40 0.28 -50.56
CA LYS A 394 33.29 0.03 -51.46
C LYS A 394 33.64 -1.04 -52.50
N GLY A 395 33.36 -2.29 -52.20
CA GLY A 395 33.31 -3.39 -53.17
C GLY A 395 31.89 -3.41 -53.75
N ALA A 396 31.78 -3.21 -55.03
CA ALA A 396 30.53 -3.22 -55.78
C ALA A 396 29.83 -4.60 -55.64
N ILE A 397 28.76 -4.65 -54.87
CA ILE A 397 27.86 -5.82 -54.84
C ILE A 397 26.89 -5.64 -56.00
N LYS A 398 27.06 -6.46 -57.01
CA LYS A 398 26.07 -6.65 -58.09
C LYS A 398 24.86 -7.34 -57.53
N THR A 399 23.80 -6.61 -57.23
CA THR A 399 22.50 -7.15 -56.89
C THR A 399 21.87 -7.79 -58.13
N LYS A 400 21.75 -9.12 -58.14
CA LYS A 400 20.82 -9.83 -59.01
C LYS A 400 19.40 -9.58 -58.52
N VAL A 401 18.64 -8.85 -59.28
CA VAL A 401 17.20 -8.69 -59.12
C VAL A 401 16.55 -9.97 -59.58
N ALA A 402 15.83 -10.66 -58.68
CA ALA A 402 14.86 -11.69 -59.04
C ALA A 402 13.47 -11.05 -59.10
N PRO A 403 12.68 -11.37 -60.11
CA PRO A 403 11.38 -10.73 -60.31
C PRO A 403 10.25 -11.49 -59.65
N ASN A 404 9.27 -10.72 -59.19
CA ASN A 404 7.85 -11.04 -59.13
C ASN A 404 7.30 -11.92 -58.02
N VAL A 405 6.64 -11.29 -57.06
CA VAL A 405 5.38 -11.87 -56.49
C VAL A 405 4.40 -10.74 -56.21
N GLY A 406 3.31 -10.77 -56.92
CA GLY A 406 1.91 -10.61 -56.54
C GLY A 406 1.47 -9.32 -55.81
N LYS A 407 0.83 -8.45 -56.59
CA LYS A 407 -0.13 -7.46 -56.08
C LYS A 407 -1.25 -8.18 -55.33
N VAL A 408 -1.46 -7.87 -54.06
CA VAL A 408 -2.71 -8.16 -53.35
C VAL A 408 -3.52 -6.87 -53.29
N ALA A 409 -4.77 -6.96 -53.77
CA ALA A 409 -5.74 -5.88 -53.87
C ALA A 409 -6.27 -5.47 -52.48
N PRO A 410 -6.69 -4.22 -52.30
CA PRO A 410 -7.31 -3.72 -51.12
C PRO A 410 -8.81 -3.82 -51.21
N ASP A 411 -9.41 -4.93 -50.71
CA ASP A 411 -10.86 -5.01 -50.49
C ASP A 411 -11.19 -6.09 -49.46
N ALA A 412 -11.20 -5.72 -48.16
CA ALA A 412 -11.90 -6.44 -47.12
C ALA A 412 -11.91 -5.66 -45.77
N VAL A 413 -12.42 -4.43 -45.79
CA VAL A 413 -12.84 -3.76 -44.55
C VAL A 413 -14.20 -3.14 -44.79
N LYS A 414 -15.23 -4.00 -44.83
CA LYS A 414 -16.62 -3.61 -44.64
C LYS A 414 -17.45 -4.88 -44.33
N LYS A 415 -17.60 -5.14 -43.02
CA LYS A 415 -18.73 -5.81 -42.38
C LYS A 415 -18.36 -6.21 -40.96
N LEU A 416 -18.73 -5.33 -40.03
CA LEU A 416 -19.21 -5.68 -38.69
C LEU A 416 -19.60 -4.35 -38.05
N LYS A 417 -20.83 -3.99 -38.32
CA LYS A 417 -21.61 -3.14 -37.43
C LYS A 417 -22.34 -4.05 -36.48
#